data_5de170fc6b35291aec8e6e016c61c35a
#
_entry.id   5de170fc6b35291aec8e6e016c61c35a
#
_cell.length_a   1.000
_cell.length_b   1.000
_cell.length_c   1.000
_cell.angle_alpha   90.00
_cell.angle_beta   90.00
_cell.angle_gamma   90.00
#
_symmetry.space_group_name_H-M   'P 1'
#
loop_
_entity.id
_entity.type
_entity.pdbx_description
1 polymer ?
#
loop_
_entity_poly.entity_id
_entity_poly.type
_entity_poly.pdbx_seq_one_letter_code
_entity_poly.pdbx_strand_id
1 'polypeptide(L)'
;MDAMTIRQTAGLPRVSAGRFSDGRTAVSHDVAVTFDGDLLVISNANGMAQLRWPLKGLEIAEHLTSRSSDVMLHEPGRKGGTLYVADAVFVRDLAAKAAHLTARSRRWQGVRPFVWVTGIAAAVAALVYITDFSPARSLAKLMPRDARVTLGREVVRSMSGGRRVCTQAAGKAALETLAKRLSEAAGRKADFAVSVVDADVVNAFAAPGEQIVIMRKLLETSGGPDEVAGVLAHEMGHGLDLHPETGIIRSVGLMAATELILGGSGGSLANVGLYLAQLGYSRQAERQADLHAIAILKRSGISTQGIMDFFKRMARMSGEERDAKSRKSADEALDMLRTHPSTAERLALFASQPAYPATPALTDSEWQALKSICKTTSEAPAAPAPVKKKGERPRDI
;
A
#
# COMPACT_ATOMS: atom_id res chain seq x y z
N MET A 1 -15.55 25.71 76.87
CA MET A 1 -14.26 24.95 76.78
C MET A 1 -13.71 25.15 75.38
N ASP A 2 -12.71 26.04 75.33
CA ASP A 2 -12.21 26.67 74.14
C ASP A 2 -11.39 25.74 73.23
N ALA A 3 -11.75 25.67 71.99
CA ALA A 3 -10.94 25.07 70.96
C ALA A 3 -9.92 26.14 70.50
N MET A 4 -8.73 26.02 70.97
CA MET A 4 -7.56 26.87 70.67
C MET A 4 -7.11 26.62 69.25
N THR A 5 -7.49 27.53 68.39
CA THR A 5 -7.03 27.61 66.98
C THR A 5 -5.53 27.87 66.97
N ILE A 6 -4.73 26.86 66.62
CA ILE A 6 -3.30 26.98 66.36
C ILE A 6 -3.18 27.79 65.05
N ARG A 7 -2.86 29.05 65.14
CA ARG A 7 -2.37 29.87 64.01
C ARG A 7 -1.02 29.28 63.58
N GLN A 8 -0.98 28.69 62.42
CA GLN A 8 0.28 28.42 61.72
C GLN A 8 1.00 29.74 61.52
N THR A 9 2.07 29.95 62.28
CA THR A 9 3.05 31.00 62.04
C THR A 9 3.67 30.75 60.67
N ALA A 10 3.40 31.61 59.68
CA ALA A 10 4.09 31.65 58.42
C ALA A 10 5.60 31.74 58.72
N GLY A 11 6.34 30.68 58.42
CA GLY A 11 7.76 30.61 58.66
C GLY A 11 8.47 31.76 57.95
N LEU A 12 9.40 32.43 58.65
CA LEU A 12 10.28 33.43 58.09
C LEU A 12 10.97 32.85 56.83
N PRO A 13 11.13 33.64 55.78
CA PRO A 13 11.77 33.15 54.56
C PRO A 13 13.19 32.66 54.91
N ARG A 14 13.47 31.42 54.49
CA ARG A 14 14.79 30.83 54.75
C ARG A 14 15.86 31.64 54.07
N VAL A 15 16.90 32.01 54.81
CA VAL A 15 18.06 32.73 54.34
C VAL A 15 19.21 31.76 54.10
N SER A 16 19.75 31.71 52.91
CA SER A 16 20.95 30.93 52.58
C SER A 16 22.14 31.87 52.33
N ALA A 17 23.32 31.46 52.75
CA ALA A 17 24.57 32.22 52.50
C ALA A 17 25.03 31.98 51.07
N GLY A 18 25.48 33.03 50.40
CA GLY A 18 26.05 32.97 49.08
C GLY A 18 27.22 33.92 48.86
N ARG A 19 27.90 33.76 47.75
CA ARG A 19 28.94 34.68 47.26
C ARG A 19 28.53 35.32 45.96
N PHE A 20 28.52 36.64 45.93
CA PHE A 20 28.16 37.41 44.76
C PHE A 20 29.38 38.10 44.17
N SER A 21 29.56 37.97 42.85
CA SER A 21 30.53 38.77 42.09
C SER A 21 29.79 39.64 41.08
N ASP A 22 30.17 40.87 40.94
CA ASP A 22 29.57 41.83 39.97
C ASP A 22 30.11 41.65 38.55
N GLY A 23 31.11 40.78 38.34
CA GLY A 23 31.74 40.53 37.05
C GLY A 23 32.57 41.70 36.50
N ARG A 24 32.73 42.80 37.29
CA ARG A 24 33.51 43.96 36.92
C ARG A 24 34.82 44.06 37.69
N THR A 25 34.80 43.57 38.92
CA THR A 25 35.93 43.48 39.81
C THR A 25 36.26 42.06 40.17
N ALA A 26 37.49 41.77 40.58
CA ALA A 26 37.87 40.45 41.10
C ALA A 26 37.38 40.18 42.52
N VAL A 27 36.54 41.05 43.06
CA VAL A 27 36.06 40.97 44.46
C VAL A 27 34.77 40.16 44.48
N SER A 28 34.66 39.22 45.40
CA SER A 28 33.42 38.53 45.73
C SER A 28 32.92 38.98 47.10
N HIS A 29 31.61 39.18 47.22
CA HIS A 29 30.95 39.69 48.43
C HIS A 29 30.10 38.56 49.04
N ASP A 30 30.20 38.38 50.35
CA ASP A 30 29.30 37.50 51.07
C ASP A 30 27.91 38.13 51.13
N VAL A 31 26.92 37.37 50.72
CA VAL A 31 25.52 37.81 50.61
C VAL A 31 24.55 36.84 51.25
N ALA A 32 23.43 37.36 51.65
CA ALA A 32 22.27 36.56 52.08
C ALA A 32 21.30 36.43 50.91
N VAL A 33 20.79 35.23 50.69
CA VAL A 33 19.90 34.89 49.54
C VAL A 33 18.59 34.34 50.08
N THR A 34 17.49 34.88 49.57
CA THR A 34 16.13 34.43 49.89
C THR A 34 15.23 34.36 48.67
N PHE A 35 14.18 33.55 48.73
CA PHE A 35 13.12 33.56 47.73
C PHE A 35 11.98 34.48 48.14
N ASP A 36 11.53 35.36 47.24
CA ASP A 36 10.35 36.20 47.41
C ASP A 36 9.44 35.98 46.19
N GLY A 37 8.49 35.06 46.32
CA GLY A 37 7.66 34.63 45.19
C GLY A 37 8.49 34.06 44.03
N ASP A 38 8.41 34.68 42.84
CA ASP A 38 9.15 34.34 41.66
C ASP A 38 10.50 35.08 41.51
N LEU A 39 10.94 35.73 42.57
CA LEU A 39 12.20 36.49 42.61
C LEU A 39 13.19 35.83 43.58
N LEU A 40 14.44 35.88 43.19
CA LEU A 40 15.59 35.62 44.02
C LEU A 40 16.10 36.95 44.59
N VAL A 41 16.06 37.14 45.86
CA VAL A 41 16.52 38.36 46.55
C VAL A 41 17.89 38.12 47.14
N ILE A 42 18.86 38.97 46.74
CA ILE A 42 20.25 38.92 47.17
C ILE A 42 20.52 40.21 47.97
N SER A 43 20.86 40.08 49.23
CA SER A 43 21.14 41.21 50.15
C SER A 43 22.55 41.11 50.70
N ASN A 44 23.15 42.26 50.99
CA ASN A 44 24.45 42.29 51.68
C ASN A 44 24.29 41.87 53.15
N ALA A 45 25.39 41.65 53.83
CA ALA A 45 25.38 41.21 55.24
C ALA A 45 24.62 42.17 56.19
N ASN A 46 24.46 43.44 55.81
CA ASN A 46 23.77 44.47 56.59
C ASN A 46 22.29 44.65 56.15
N GLY A 47 21.79 43.86 55.18
CA GLY A 47 20.42 43.90 54.71
C GLY A 47 19.99 45.13 53.91
N MET A 48 20.89 46.08 53.66
CA MET A 48 20.55 47.39 53.06
C MET A 48 20.60 47.48 51.55
N ALA A 49 21.32 46.57 50.87
CA ALA A 49 21.39 46.55 49.41
C ALA A 49 20.73 45.29 48.88
N GLN A 50 19.68 45.42 48.06
CA GLN A 50 18.96 44.26 47.53
C GLN A 50 19.04 44.24 46.00
N LEU A 51 19.51 43.10 45.45
CA LEU A 51 19.36 42.76 44.05
C LEU A 51 18.21 41.77 43.96
N ARG A 52 17.33 41.90 42.93
CA ARG A 52 16.20 41.01 42.72
C ARG A 52 16.34 40.42 41.33
N TRP A 53 16.47 39.12 41.25
CA TRP A 53 16.62 38.36 40.01
C TRP A 53 15.35 37.52 39.74
N PRO A 54 14.69 37.67 38.56
CA PRO A 54 13.58 36.83 38.21
C PRO A 54 13.99 35.36 38.06
N LEU A 55 13.32 34.42 38.70
CA LEU A 55 13.64 33.00 38.61
C LEU A 55 13.60 32.47 37.18
N LYS A 56 12.65 32.97 36.36
CA LYS A 56 12.51 32.57 34.95
C LYS A 56 13.68 32.93 34.07
N GLY A 57 14.43 33.93 34.43
CA GLY A 57 15.58 34.42 33.65
C GLY A 57 16.93 33.89 34.11
N LEU A 58 16.95 33.06 35.17
CA LEU A 58 18.24 32.58 35.70
C LEU A 58 18.85 31.53 34.76
N GLU A 59 20.15 31.61 34.60
CA GLU A 59 20.97 30.63 33.90
C GLU A 59 22.00 30.01 34.85
N ILE A 60 22.38 28.77 34.57
CA ILE A 60 23.36 27.99 35.34
C ILE A 60 24.36 27.32 34.41
N ALA A 61 25.62 27.21 34.87
CA ALA A 61 26.67 26.55 34.10
C ALA A 61 26.42 25.04 34.00
N GLU A 62 25.95 24.40 35.07
CA GLU A 62 25.64 22.98 35.11
C GLU A 62 24.21 22.74 35.58
N HIS A 63 23.45 21.93 34.85
CA HIS A 63 22.05 21.63 35.20
C HIS A 63 21.90 20.93 36.56
N LEU A 64 20.91 21.39 37.32
CA LEU A 64 20.63 20.82 38.63
C LEU A 64 20.14 19.36 38.49
N THR A 65 20.73 18.53 39.34
CA THR A 65 20.38 17.14 39.51
C THR A 65 19.92 16.88 40.97
N SER A 66 19.40 15.70 41.26
CA SER A 66 19.05 15.31 42.64
C SER A 66 20.27 15.25 43.60
N ARG A 67 21.51 15.31 43.06
CA ARG A 67 22.76 15.24 43.80
C ARG A 67 23.47 16.58 43.92
N SER A 68 22.97 17.63 43.28
CA SER A 68 23.58 18.95 43.33
C SER A 68 23.45 19.54 44.71
N SER A 69 24.57 19.91 45.31
CA SER A 69 24.67 20.50 46.67
C SER A 69 24.97 22.00 46.61
N ASP A 70 25.34 22.50 45.45
CA ASP A 70 25.71 23.90 45.19
C ASP A 70 25.22 24.32 43.82
N VAL A 71 25.19 25.61 43.56
CA VAL A 71 24.78 26.20 42.28
C VAL A 71 25.48 27.52 42.02
N MET A 72 25.86 27.71 40.77
CA MET A 72 26.32 29.00 40.24
C MET A 72 25.28 29.58 39.30
N LEU A 73 24.70 30.71 39.71
CA LEU A 73 23.62 31.40 39.01
C LEU A 73 24.12 32.62 38.27
N HIS A 74 23.57 32.85 37.07
CA HIS A 74 23.80 34.03 36.26
C HIS A 74 22.45 34.67 35.89
N GLU A 75 22.41 36.01 35.89
CA GLU A 75 21.29 36.75 35.34
C GLU A 75 21.73 37.38 33.99
N PRO A 76 21.12 36.94 32.85
CA PRO A 76 21.55 37.42 31.52
C PRO A 76 21.37 38.94 31.32
N GLY A 77 20.43 39.54 32.04
CA GLY A 77 20.15 40.99 31.97
C GLY A 77 21.25 41.91 32.57
N ARG A 78 22.16 41.36 33.35
CA ARG A 78 23.29 42.07 33.96
C ARG A 78 24.60 41.42 33.57
N LYS A 79 25.34 42.07 32.65
CA LYS A 79 26.63 41.55 32.18
C LYS A 79 27.57 41.26 33.38
N GLY A 80 27.84 39.96 33.61
CA GLY A 80 28.90 39.47 34.48
C GLY A 80 28.52 39.19 35.92
N GLY A 81 27.30 39.43 36.39
CA GLY A 81 26.91 39.10 37.76
C GLY A 81 26.79 37.61 37.97
N THR A 82 27.50 37.03 38.94
CA THR A 82 27.43 35.63 39.32
C THR A 82 27.12 35.48 40.78
N LEU A 83 26.26 34.51 41.13
CA LEU A 83 25.93 34.16 42.48
C LEU A 83 26.23 32.67 42.72
N TYR A 84 27.10 32.39 43.62
CA TYR A 84 27.38 31.02 44.08
C TYR A 84 26.73 30.76 45.43
N VAL A 85 25.99 29.64 45.54
CA VAL A 85 25.35 29.22 46.77
C VAL A 85 25.67 27.74 47.01
N ALA A 86 26.31 27.42 48.15
CA ALA A 86 26.64 26.06 48.58
C ALA A 86 25.70 25.60 49.69
N ASP A 87 24.42 25.40 49.31
CA ASP A 87 23.38 24.93 50.26
C ASP A 87 22.44 23.99 49.50
N ALA A 88 22.50 22.70 49.80
CA ALA A 88 21.71 21.64 49.15
C ALA A 88 20.21 21.83 49.31
N VAL A 89 19.75 22.52 50.39
CA VAL A 89 18.30 22.78 50.56
C VAL A 89 17.87 23.92 49.65
N PHE A 90 18.69 24.98 49.57
CA PHE A 90 18.47 26.06 48.61
C PHE A 90 18.41 25.54 47.18
N VAL A 91 19.34 24.64 46.79
CA VAL A 91 19.37 24.05 45.43
C VAL A 91 18.11 23.26 45.17
N ARG A 92 17.57 22.50 46.11
CA ARG A 92 16.29 21.77 45.99
C ARG A 92 15.12 22.73 45.83
N ASP A 93 15.06 23.76 46.64
CA ASP A 93 13.98 24.77 46.56
C ASP A 93 14.04 25.54 45.24
N LEU A 94 15.25 25.87 44.75
CA LEU A 94 15.49 26.48 43.44
C LEU A 94 15.01 25.53 42.32
N ALA A 95 15.36 24.23 42.38
CA ALA A 95 14.95 23.24 41.41
C ALA A 95 13.43 23.08 41.31
N ALA A 96 12.74 23.18 42.48
CA ALA A 96 11.30 23.13 42.54
C ALA A 96 10.62 24.38 41.91
N LYS A 97 11.19 25.57 42.16
CA LYS A 97 10.65 26.86 41.70
C LYS A 97 11.09 27.21 40.25
N ALA A 98 12.27 26.75 39.83
CA ALA A 98 12.85 27.02 38.51
C ALA A 98 13.15 25.72 37.74
N ALA A 99 12.08 25.01 37.37
CA ALA A 99 12.17 23.69 36.72
C ALA A 99 13.02 23.69 35.42
N HIS A 100 13.13 24.83 34.73
CA HIS A 100 13.95 24.95 33.52
C HIS A 100 15.45 24.75 33.79
N LEU A 101 15.92 24.94 35.04
CA LEU A 101 17.30 24.72 35.45
C LEU A 101 17.63 23.24 35.69
N THR A 102 16.63 22.33 35.63
CA THR A 102 16.87 20.91 35.91
C THR A 102 17.20 20.12 34.63
N ALA A 103 18.10 19.14 34.75
CA ALA A 103 18.46 18.23 33.65
C ALA A 103 17.26 17.47 33.05
N ARG A 104 16.21 17.25 33.86
CA ARG A 104 14.98 16.57 33.44
C ARG A 104 14.18 17.38 32.42
N SER A 105 14.10 18.71 32.59
CA SER A 105 13.37 19.58 31.66
C SER A 105 14.00 19.58 30.26
N ARG A 106 15.34 19.61 30.18
CA ARG A 106 16.09 19.59 28.93
C ARG A 106 15.93 18.27 28.17
N ARG A 107 15.90 17.12 28.87
CA ARG A 107 15.63 15.81 28.25
C ARG A 107 14.23 15.75 27.64
N TRP A 108 13.22 16.27 28.32
CA TRP A 108 11.86 16.34 27.80
C TRP A 108 11.71 17.26 26.60
N GLN A 109 12.42 18.38 26.57
CA GLN A 109 12.44 19.28 25.40
C GLN A 109 13.05 18.62 24.17
N GLY A 110 14.11 17.82 24.32
CA GLY A 110 14.73 17.07 23.22
C GLY A 110 13.86 15.92 22.70
N VAL A 111 13.06 15.25 23.54
CA VAL A 111 12.22 14.11 23.14
C VAL A 111 10.86 14.55 22.57
N ARG A 112 10.37 15.72 22.97
CA ARG A 112 9.07 16.25 22.56
C ARG A 112 8.82 16.23 21.05
N PRO A 113 9.74 16.71 20.16
CA PRO A 113 9.51 16.66 18.72
C PRO A 113 9.39 15.24 18.19
N PHE A 114 10.16 14.29 18.72
CA PHE A 114 10.07 12.88 18.31
C PHE A 114 8.73 12.26 18.71
N VAL A 115 8.20 12.57 19.88
CA VAL A 115 6.86 12.10 20.32
C VAL A 115 5.77 12.64 19.39
N TRP A 116 5.84 13.92 19.01
CA TRP A 116 4.88 14.50 18.07
C TRP A 116 4.98 13.88 16.67
N VAL A 117 6.21 13.73 16.14
CA VAL A 117 6.42 13.11 14.82
C VAL A 117 5.91 11.66 14.81
N THR A 118 6.23 10.88 15.86
CA THR A 118 5.75 9.51 15.97
C THR A 118 4.22 9.45 16.13
N GLY A 119 3.64 10.35 16.92
CA GLY A 119 2.19 10.45 17.09
C GLY A 119 1.46 10.80 15.80
N ILE A 120 1.97 11.76 15.02
CA ILE A 120 1.43 12.13 13.71
C ILE A 120 1.58 10.97 12.73
N ALA A 121 2.74 10.32 12.67
CA ALA A 121 2.96 9.17 11.80
C ALA A 121 2.00 8.01 12.13
N ALA A 122 1.80 7.71 13.41
CA ALA A 122 0.84 6.71 13.86
C ALA A 122 -0.61 7.09 13.51
N ALA A 123 -0.99 8.36 13.67
CA ALA A 123 -2.32 8.84 13.31
C ALA A 123 -2.57 8.76 11.79
N VAL A 124 -1.58 9.11 10.97
CA VAL A 124 -1.65 8.98 9.50
C VAL A 124 -1.74 7.50 9.11
N ALA A 125 -0.94 6.62 9.72
CA ALA A 125 -1.01 5.18 9.46
C ALA A 125 -2.38 4.60 9.85
N ALA A 126 -2.93 5.00 11.00
CA ALA A 126 -4.27 4.60 11.43
C ALA A 126 -5.36 5.12 10.47
N LEU A 127 -5.26 6.38 10.03
CA LEU A 127 -6.19 6.96 9.05
C LEU A 127 -6.14 6.19 7.72
N VAL A 128 -4.95 5.92 7.20
CA VAL A 128 -4.76 5.10 5.97
C VAL A 128 -5.37 3.71 6.15
N TYR A 129 -5.17 3.08 7.31
CA TYR A 129 -5.72 1.76 7.61
C TYR A 129 -7.25 1.77 7.71
N ILE A 130 -7.85 2.75 8.41
CA ILE A 130 -9.31 2.85 8.62
C ILE A 130 -10.03 3.24 7.32
N THR A 131 -9.46 4.14 6.52
CA THR A 131 -10.07 4.63 5.27
C THR A 131 -9.81 3.75 4.07
N ASP A 132 -9.00 2.69 4.21
CA ASP A 132 -8.52 1.85 3.09
C ASP A 132 -7.90 2.69 1.96
N PHE A 133 -7.33 3.83 2.33
CA PHE A 133 -6.74 4.76 1.37
C PHE A 133 -5.49 4.16 0.74
N SER A 134 -5.54 3.96 -0.58
CA SER A 134 -4.41 3.48 -1.37
C SER A 134 -3.94 4.57 -2.33
N PRO A 135 -2.80 5.22 -2.08
CA PRO A 135 -2.23 6.20 -3.02
C PRO A 135 -2.04 5.63 -4.42
N ALA A 136 -1.64 4.36 -4.53
CA ALA A 136 -1.48 3.68 -5.80
C ALA A 136 -2.81 3.52 -6.55
N ARG A 137 -3.91 3.17 -5.85
CA ARG A 137 -5.25 3.09 -6.46
C ARG A 137 -5.74 4.48 -6.89
N SER A 138 -5.49 5.51 -6.09
CA SER A 138 -5.87 6.88 -6.44
C SER A 138 -5.13 7.34 -7.70
N LEU A 139 -3.85 7.04 -7.82
CA LEU A 139 -3.06 7.34 -9.03
C LEU A 139 -3.53 6.50 -10.23
N ALA A 140 -3.85 5.23 -10.06
CA ALA A 140 -4.42 4.37 -11.11
C ALA A 140 -5.71 4.96 -11.69
N LYS A 141 -6.58 5.53 -10.86
CA LYS A 141 -7.82 6.20 -11.31
C LYS A 141 -7.56 7.47 -12.14
N LEU A 142 -6.46 8.14 -11.90
CA LEU A 142 -6.06 9.34 -12.64
C LEU A 142 -5.36 9.01 -13.96
N MET A 143 -4.94 7.76 -14.17
CA MET A 143 -4.26 7.35 -15.41
C MET A 143 -5.21 7.42 -16.60
N PRO A 144 -4.86 8.15 -17.68
CA PRO A 144 -5.66 8.21 -18.92
C PRO A 144 -5.88 6.82 -19.52
N ARG A 145 -7.04 6.60 -20.15
CA ARG A 145 -7.37 5.29 -20.75
C ARG A 145 -6.31 4.82 -21.75
N ASP A 146 -5.84 5.72 -22.61
CA ASP A 146 -4.84 5.39 -23.64
C ASP A 146 -3.51 4.94 -23.03
N ALA A 147 -3.10 5.57 -21.93
CA ALA A 147 -1.92 5.16 -21.19
C ALA A 147 -2.11 3.76 -20.57
N ARG A 148 -3.29 3.47 -20.01
CA ARG A 148 -3.61 2.14 -19.48
C ARG A 148 -3.61 1.08 -20.57
N VAL A 149 -4.23 1.35 -21.71
CA VAL A 149 -4.26 0.43 -22.85
C VAL A 149 -2.85 0.16 -23.40
N THR A 150 -2.02 1.20 -23.51
CA THR A 150 -0.64 1.04 -23.97
C THR A 150 0.19 0.22 -22.99
N LEU A 151 0.09 0.52 -21.70
CA LEU A 151 0.74 -0.25 -20.64
C LEU A 151 0.28 -1.72 -20.64
N GLY A 152 -1.03 -1.94 -20.81
CA GLY A 152 -1.59 -3.29 -20.87
C GLY A 152 -1.06 -4.10 -22.04
N ARG A 153 -0.90 -3.50 -23.23
CA ARG A 153 -0.28 -4.18 -24.38
C ARG A 153 1.14 -4.66 -24.10
N GLU A 154 1.95 -3.83 -23.41
CA GLU A 154 3.30 -4.22 -23.03
C GLU A 154 3.30 -5.34 -21.97
N VAL A 155 2.40 -5.26 -20.99
CA VAL A 155 2.21 -6.33 -19.99
C VAL A 155 1.81 -7.63 -20.68
N VAL A 156 0.80 -7.60 -21.56
CA VAL A 156 0.35 -8.77 -22.31
C VAL A 156 1.50 -9.37 -23.14
N ARG A 157 2.26 -8.54 -23.86
CA ARG A 157 3.42 -8.99 -24.64
C ARG A 157 4.46 -9.67 -23.74
N SER A 158 4.81 -9.06 -22.62
CA SER A 158 5.79 -9.57 -21.68
C SER A 158 5.35 -10.90 -21.05
N MET A 159 4.13 -10.95 -20.51
CA MET A 159 3.58 -12.14 -19.85
C MET A 159 3.29 -13.29 -20.82
N SER A 160 2.94 -12.97 -22.06
CA SER A 160 2.76 -13.97 -23.12
C SER A 160 4.09 -14.58 -23.61
N GLY A 161 5.24 -13.99 -23.24
CA GLY A 161 6.56 -14.46 -23.66
C GLY A 161 6.71 -14.50 -25.19
N GLY A 162 6.05 -13.57 -25.91
CA GLY A 162 6.06 -13.52 -27.38
C GLY A 162 5.28 -14.64 -28.07
N ARG A 163 4.51 -15.45 -27.32
CA ARG A 163 3.67 -16.51 -27.90
C ARG A 163 2.55 -15.91 -28.75
N ARG A 164 2.11 -16.67 -29.75
CA ARG A 164 1.06 -16.22 -30.67
C ARG A 164 -0.31 -16.12 -29.98
N VAL A 165 -1.09 -15.13 -30.41
CA VAL A 165 -2.52 -15.04 -30.10
C VAL A 165 -3.28 -15.99 -31.01
N CYS A 166 -4.22 -16.74 -30.45
CA CYS A 166 -5.05 -17.68 -31.18
C CYS A 166 -6.21 -16.96 -31.90
N THR A 167 -6.40 -17.21 -33.18
CA THR A 167 -7.31 -16.44 -34.04
C THR A 167 -8.21 -17.30 -34.91
N GLN A 168 -8.37 -18.60 -34.61
CA GLN A 168 -9.30 -19.45 -35.37
C GLN A 168 -10.71 -18.85 -35.29
N ALA A 169 -11.34 -18.65 -36.47
CA ALA A 169 -12.51 -17.79 -36.61
C ALA A 169 -13.70 -18.20 -35.72
N ALA A 170 -14.07 -19.50 -35.72
CA ALA A 170 -15.19 -19.96 -34.92
C ALA A 170 -14.93 -19.87 -33.40
N GLY A 171 -13.70 -20.17 -32.97
CA GLY A 171 -13.29 -20.04 -31.57
C GLY A 171 -13.25 -18.58 -31.13
N LYS A 172 -12.79 -17.67 -31.98
CA LYS A 172 -12.79 -16.23 -31.74
C LYS A 172 -14.20 -15.68 -31.60
N ALA A 173 -15.13 -16.08 -32.48
CA ALA A 173 -16.53 -15.68 -32.41
C ALA A 173 -17.19 -16.14 -31.08
N ALA A 174 -16.94 -17.39 -30.66
CA ALA A 174 -17.42 -17.90 -29.39
C ALA A 174 -16.84 -17.12 -28.19
N LEU A 175 -15.55 -16.78 -28.21
CA LEU A 175 -14.91 -15.93 -27.19
C LEU A 175 -15.54 -14.54 -27.13
N GLU A 176 -15.75 -13.91 -28.27
CA GLU A 176 -16.39 -12.60 -28.36
C GLU A 176 -17.83 -12.61 -27.85
N THR A 177 -18.61 -13.66 -28.15
CA THR A 177 -19.95 -13.85 -27.61
C THR A 177 -19.94 -13.91 -26.07
N LEU A 178 -19.06 -14.73 -25.51
CA LEU A 178 -18.92 -14.84 -24.06
C LEU A 178 -18.45 -13.54 -23.41
N ALA A 179 -17.40 -12.93 -23.96
CA ALA A 179 -16.84 -11.68 -23.45
C ALA A 179 -17.89 -10.55 -23.48
N LYS A 180 -18.64 -10.42 -24.56
CA LYS A 180 -19.72 -9.44 -24.70
C LYS A 180 -20.81 -9.66 -23.66
N ARG A 181 -21.32 -10.90 -23.49
CA ARG A 181 -22.35 -11.25 -22.49
C ARG A 181 -21.92 -10.86 -21.09
N LEU A 182 -20.66 -11.13 -20.70
CA LEU A 182 -20.11 -10.78 -19.40
C LEU A 182 -19.86 -9.27 -19.24
N SER A 183 -19.36 -8.61 -20.30
CA SER A 183 -19.11 -7.16 -20.27
C SER A 183 -20.39 -6.35 -20.14
N GLU A 184 -21.46 -6.73 -20.83
CA GLU A 184 -22.79 -6.12 -20.68
C GLU A 184 -23.32 -6.30 -19.26
N ALA A 185 -23.12 -7.47 -18.67
CA ALA A 185 -23.48 -7.76 -17.28
C ALA A 185 -22.59 -7.02 -16.26
N ALA A 186 -21.40 -6.60 -16.62
CA ALA A 186 -20.53 -5.80 -15.75
C ALA A 186 -21.10 -4.38 -15.49
N GLY A 187 -22.11 -3.96 -16.24
CA GLY A 187 -22.94 -2.77 -15.92
C GLY A 187 -22.25 -1.43 -16.14
N ARG A 188 -21.13 -1.39 -16.86
CA ARG A 188 -20.41 -0.18 -17.27
C ARG A 188 -20.16 -0.24 -18.79
N LYS A 189 -19.75 0.89 -19.37
CA LYS A 189 -19.14 0.94 -20.72
C LYS A 189 -17.73 0.29 -20.71
N ALA A 190 -17.57 -0.80 -19.96
CA ALA A 190 -16.33 -1.54 -19.91
C ALA A 190 -16.29 -2.46 -21.12
N ASP A 191 -15.39 -2.12 -22.04
CA ASP A 191 -15.16 -2.88 -23.25
C ASP A 191 -13.91 -3.74 -23.02
N PHE A 192 -14.14 -4.92 -22.43
CA PHE A 192 -13.04 -5.84 -22.12
C PHE A 192 -12.53 -6.50 -23.41
N ALA A 193 -11.27 -6.25 -23.73
CA ALA A 193 -10.57 -6.93 -24.80
C ALA A 193 -10.03 -8.27 -24.32
N VAL A 194 -10.69 -9.36 -24.67
CA VAL A 194 -10.30 -10.73 -24.27
C VAL A 194 -9.54 -11.40 -25.41
N SER A 195 -8.41 -12.01 -25.11
CA SER A 195 -7.61 -12.77 -26.04
C SER A 195 -7.18 -14.12 -25.47
N VAL A 196 -6.91 -15.08 -26.37
CA VAL A 196 -6.32 -16.37 -26.00
C VAL A 196 -4.91 -16.45 -26.55
N VAL A 197 -3.97 -16.80 -25.67
CA VAL A 197 -2.54 -16.99 -26.04
C VAL A 197 -2.22 -18.47 -26.05
N ASP A 198 -1.47 -18.92 -27.05
CA ASP A 198 -1.03 -20.30 -27.23
C ASP A 198 0.08 -20.66 -26.23
N ALA A 199 -0.31 -20.86 -24.97
CA ALA A 199 0.59 -21.22 -23.89
C ALA A 199 0.09 -22.49 -23.19
N ASP A 200 1.04 -23.36 -22.85
CA ASP A 200 0.81 -24.62 -22.15
C ASP A 200 0.89 -24.43 -20.62
N VAL A 201 0.15 -23.44 -20.12
CA VAL A 201 0.07 -23.04 -18.70
C VAL A 201 -1.40 -22.83 -18.35
N VAL A 202 -1.85 -23.36 -17.22
CA VAL A 202 -3.20 -23.12 -16.72
C VAL A 202 -3.25 -21.77 -16.03
N ASN A 203 -3.54 -20.71 -16.78
CA ASN A 203 -3.60 -19.36 -16.23
C ASN A 203 -4.52 -18.46 -17.07
N ALA A 204 -5.02 -17.40 -16.41
CA ALA A 204 -5.63 -16.23 -17.01
C ALA A 204 -5.20 -15.01 -16.19
N PHE A 205 -5.22 -13.83 -16.77
CA PHE A 205 -4.90 -12.60 -16.04
C PHE A 205 -5.53 -11.38 -16.66
N ALA A 206 -5.88 -10.42 -15.81
CA ALA A 206 -6.22 -9.07 -16.22
C ALA A 206 -4.97 -8.22 -16.37
N ALA A 207 -4.93 -7.40 -17.40
CA ALA A 207 -3.89 -6.41 -17.65
C ALA A 207 -4.50 -4.99 -17.71
N PRO A 208 -3.70 -3.93 -17.54
CA PRO A 208 -4.17 -2.56 -17.61
C PRO A 208 -4.99 -2.26 -18.86
N GLY A 209 -5.94 -1.33 -18.74
CA GLY A 209 -6.78 -0.91 -19.87
C GLY A 209 -7.80 -1.96 -20.29
N GLU A 210 -8.32 -2.72 -19.32
CA GLU A 210 -9.43 -3.66 -19.54
C GLU A 210 -9.10 -4.81 -20.49
N GLN A 211 -7.81 -5.23 -20.51
CA GLN A 211 -7.35 -6.36 -21.30
C GLN A 211 -7.33 -7.62 -20.44
N ILE A 212 -7.80 -8.73 -21.01
CA ILE A 212 -7.78 -10.04 -20.35
C ILE A 212 -7.15 -11.06 -21.28
N VAL A 213 -6.26 -11.86 -20.72
CA VAL A 213 -5.61 -12.96 -21.44
C VAL A 213 -5.98 -14.27 -20.80
N ILE A 214 -6.39 -15.23 -21.62
CA ILE A 214 -6.59 -16.63 -21.25
C ILE A 214 -5.49 -17.45 -21.92
N MET A 215 -4.83 -18.31 -21.18
CA MET A 215 -3.87 -19.25 -21.75
C MET A 215 -4.60 -20.48 -22.30
N ARG A 216 -4.16 -20.99 -23.46
CA ARG A 216 -4.78 -22.14 -24.15
C ARG A 216 -5.04 -23.33 -23.21
N LYS A 217 -4.07 -23.64 -22.35
CA LYS A 217 -4.17 -24.78 -21.43
C LYS A 217 -5.34 -24.65 -20.45
N LEU A 218 -5.70 -23.45 -20.03
CA LEU A 218 -6.86 -23.23 -19.19
C LEU A 218 -8.14 -23.69 -19.89
N LEU A 219 -8.34 -23.37 -21.17
CA LEU A 219 -9.48 -23.81 -21.95
C LEU A 219 -9.53 -25.34 -22.11
N GLU A 220 -8.36 -25.95 -22.34
CA GLU A 220 -8.25 -27.40 -22.50
C GLU A 220 -8.55 -28.18 -21.21
N THR A 221 -8.16 -27.63 -20.05
CA THR A 221 -8.35 -28.28 -18.76
C THR A 221 -9.67 -27.96 -18.09
N SER A 222 -10.38 -26.92 -18.54
CA SER A 222 -11.71 -26.57 -18.02
C SER A 222 -12.74 -27.63 -18.36
N GLY A 223 -13.59 -27.96 -17.39
CA GLY A 223 -14.63 -28.97 -17.52
C GLY A 223 -15.83 -28.52 -18.34
N GLY A 224 -16.02 -27.21 -18.53
CA GLY A 224 -17.15 -26.66 -19.27
C GLY A 224 -17.04 -25.14 -19.47
N PRO A 225 -17.94 -24.57 -20.28
CA PRO A 225 -17.91 -23.14 -20.59
C PRO A 225 -18.17 -22.26 -19.36
N ASP A 226 -18.93 -22.75 -18.37
CA ASP A 226 -19.25 -22.00 -17.15
C ASP A 226 -18.01 -21.83 -16.24
N GLU A 227 -17.06 -22.78 -16.27
CA GLU A 227 -15.77 -22.64 -15.57
C GLU A 227 -14.99 -21.47 -16.15
N VAL A 228 -14.89 -21.40 -17.49
CA VAL A 228 -14.20 -20.31 -18.19
C VAL A 228 -14.92 -18.98 -17.98
N ALA A 229 -16.24 -18.96 -18.00
CA ALA A 229 -17.04 -17.77 -17.71
C ALA A 229 -16.79 -17.26 -16.28
N GLY A 230 -16.68 -18.17 -15.32
CA GLY A 230 -16.37 -17.84 -13.94
C GLY A 230 -14.99 -17.20 -13.78
N VAL A 231 -13.97 -17.79 -14.38
CA VAL A 231 -12.59 -17.22 -14.38
C VAL A 231 -12.59 -15.86 -15.07
N LEU A 232 -13.23 -15.76 -16.24
CA LEU A 232 -13.28 -14.50 -17.00
C LEU A 232 -13.99 -13.38 -16.23
N ALA A 233 -15.10 -13.70 -15.56
CA ALA A 233 -15.81 -12.74 -14.70
C ALA A 233 -14.95 -12.27 -13.51
N HIS A 234 -14.13 -13.17 -12.95
CA HIS A 234 -13.17 -12.83 -11.89
C HIS A 234 -12.08 -11.88 -12.39
N GLU A 235 -11.50 -12.16 -13.58
CA GLU A 235 -10.50 -11.27 -14.21
C GLU A 235 -11.10 -9.91 -14.56
N MET A 236 -12.36 -9.88 -15.02
CA MET A 236 -13.09 -8.62 -15.20
C MET A 236 -13.22 -7.85 -13.88
N GLY A 237 -13.44 -8.54 -12.76
CA GLY A 237 -13.45 -7.94 -11.43
C GLY A 237 -12.14 -7.23 -11.09
N HIS A 238 -11.00 -7.87 -11.37
CA HIS A 238 -9.69 -7.22 -11.21
C HIS A 238 -9.54 -5.97 -12.09
N GLY A 239 -9.99 -6.02 -13.33
CA GLY A 239 -9.97 -4.87 -14.24
C GLY A 239 -10.86 -3.72 -13.77
N LEU A 240 -12.08 -4.01 -13.29
CA LEU A 240 -13.03 -3.01 -12.78
C LEU A 240 -12.48 -2.22 -11.58
N ASP A 241 -11.72 -2.87 -10.73
CA ASP A 241 -11.09 -2.24 -9.53
C ASP A 241 -9.68 -1.73 -9.78
N LEU A 242 -9.21 -1.76 -11.02
CA LEU A 242 -7.87 -1.30 -11.43
C LEU A 242 -6.76 -2.00 -10.64
N HIS A 243 -6.95 -3.29 -10.30
CA HIS A 243 -5.94 -4.05 -9.56
C HIS A 243 -4.62 -4.20 -10.33
N PRO A 244 -4.63 -4.46 -11.68
CA PRO A 244 -3.40 -4.51 -12.46
C PRO A 244 -2.62 -3.20 -12.43
N GLU A 245 -3.29 -2.07 -12.66
CA GLU A 245 -2.68 -0.74 -12.62
C GLU A 245 -2.11 -0.42 -11.23
N THR A 246 -2.90 -0.72 -10.20
CA THR A 246 -2.50 -0.51 -8.79
C THR A 246 -1.28 -1.36 -8.43
N GLY A 247 -1.23 -2.61 -8.90
CA GLY A 247 -0.11 -3.53 -8.72
C GLY A 247 1.16 -2.99 -9.35
N ILE A 248 1.08 -2.49 -10.59
CA ILE A 248 2.22 -1.88 -11.28
C ILE A 248 2.73 -0.66 -10.52
N ILE A 249 1.85 0.27 -10.15
CA ILE A 249 2.23 1.49 -9.42
C ILE A 249 2.92 1.13 -8.09
N ARG A 250 2.46 0.09 -7.39
CA ARG A 250 3.11 -0.39 -6.17
C ARG A 250 4.49 -0.99 -6.43
N SER A 251 4.66 -1.72 -7.53
CA SER A 251 5.91 -2.41 -7.85
C SER A 251 7.01 -1.46 -8.34
N VAL A 252 6.67 -0.49 -9.18
CA VAL A 252 7.65 0.50 -9.69
C VAL A 252 7.84 1.70 -8.76
N GLY A 253 6.94 1.87 -7.79
CA GLY A 253 6.90 3.04 -6.90
C GLY A 253 6.18 4.24 -7.49
N LEU A 254 5.72 5.13 -6.61
CA LEU A 254 4.86 6.24 -6.96
C LEU A 254 5.53 7.24 -7.94
N MET A 255 6.82 7.51 -7.76
CA MET A 255 7.56 8.45 -8.63
C MET A 255 7.73 7.94 -10.04
N ALA A 256 8.18 6.69 -10.21
CA ALA A 256 8.34 6.08 -11.53
C ALA A 256 6.98 5.90 -12.24
N ALA A 257 5.93 5.59 -11.51
CA ALA A 257 4.57 5.53 -12.04
C ALA A 257 4.07 6.90 -12.54
N THR A 258 4.40 7.98 -11.83
CA THR A 258 4.05 9.34 -12.26
C THR A 258 4.77 9.71 -13.56
N GLU A 259 6.03 9.34 -13.70
CA GLU A 259 6.82 9.53 -14.92
C GLU A 259 6.21 8.76 -16.12
N LEU A 260 5.79 7.52 -15.91
CA LEU A 260 5.06 6.72 -16.90
C LEU A 260 3.75 7.39 -17.37
N ILE A 261 2.99 7.97 -16.45
CA ILE A 261 1.71 8.65 -16.75
C ILE A 261 1.95 9.93 -17.55
N LEU A 262 3.02 10.66 -17.25
CA LEU A 262 3.37 11.91 -17.93
C LEU A 262 4.09 11.71 -19.27
N GLY A 263 4.22 10.47 -19.75
CA GLY A 263 4.81 10.15 -21.06
C GLY A 263 6.33 10.07 -21.07
N GLY A 264 6.95 9.93 -19.91
CA GLY A 264 8.37 9.63 -19.79
C GLY A 264 8.70 8.26 -20.41
N SER A 265 9.84 8.15 -21.09
CA SER A 265 10.32 6.89 -21.65
C SER A 265 10.81 5.97 -20.54
N GLY A 266 9.87 5.31 -19.87
CA GLY A 266 10.17 4.36 -18.80
C GLY A 266 11.01 3.18 -19.30
N GLY A 267 12.31 3.29 -19.20
CA GLY A 267 13.28 2.27 -19.61
C GLY A 267 13.21 0.95 -18.85
N SER A 268 12.14 0.71 -18.09
CA SER A 268 12.00 -0.48 -17.22
C SER A 268 10.70 -1.27 -17.40
N LEU A 269 9.88 -0.97 -18.39
CA LEU A 269 8.60 -1.68 -18.61
C LEU A 269 8.80 -3.16 -18.99
N ALA A 270 9.93 -3.53 -19.56
CA ALA A 270 10.23 -4.90 -19.96
C ALA A 270 10.18 -5.90 -18.76
N ASN A 271 10.46 -5.44 -17.57
CA ASN A 271 10.46 -6.29 -16.36
C ASN A 271 9.14 -6.24 -15.58
N VAL A 272 8.25 -5.29 -15.88
CA VAL A 272 6.99 -5.11 -15.14
C VAL A 272 6.07 -6.32 -15.28
N GLY A 273 5.97 -6.89 -16.49
CA GLY A 273 5.16 -8.08 -16.73
C GLY A 273 5.64 -9.29 -15.93
N LEU A 274 6.96 -9.53 -15.90
CA LEU A 274 7.54 -10.62 -15.12
C LEU A 274 7.32 -10.41 -13.62
N TYR A 275 7.38 -9.17 -13.14
CA TYR A 275 7.14 -8.83 -11.75
C TYR A 275 5.68 -9.06 -11.36
N LEU A 276 4.73 -8.70 -12.23
CA LEU A 276 3.29 -8.94 -12.01
C LEU A 276 2.95 -10.43 -11.96
N ALA A 277 3.60 -11.26 -12.79
CA ALA A 277 3.42 -12.70 -12.77
C ALA A 277 3.86 -13.35 -11.46
N GLN A 278 4.72 -12.69 -10.68
CA GLN A 278 5.22 -13.17 -9.38
C GLN A 278 4.44 -12.61 -8.19
N LEU A 279 3.68 -11.53 -8.38
CA LEU A 279 2.89 -10.89 -7.32
C LEU A 279 1.47 -11.44 -7.35
N GLY A 280 1.17 -12.35 -6.43
CA GLY A 280 -0.21 -12.71 -6.12
C GLY A 280 -0.99 -11.47 -5.61
N TYR A 281 -2.28 -11.43 -5.89
CA TYR A 281 -3.15 -10.39 -5.36
C TYR A 281 -3.35 -10.52 -3.84
N SER A 282 -3.61 -9.40 -3.17
CA SER A 282 -3.98 -9.44 -1.75
C SER A 282 -5.33 -10.11 -1.55
N ARG A 283 -5.57 -10.70 -0.37
CA ARG A 283 -6.88 -11.30 -0.02
C ARG A 283 -8.05 -10.34 -0.24
N GLN A 284 -7.85 -9.05 0.01
CA GLN A 284 -8.87 -8.03 -0.22
C GLN A 284 -9.15 -7.83 -1.71
N ALA A 285 -8.12 -7.78 -2.56
CA ALA A 285 -8.27 -7.67 -4.00
C ALA A 285 -8.99 -8.90 -4.58
N GLU A 286 -8.63 -10.11 -4.11
CA GLU A 286 -9.32 -11.34 -4.46
C GLU A 286 -10.81 -11.30 -4.07
N ARG A 287 -11.10 -10.88 -2.83
CA ARG A 287 -12.50 -10.76 -2.38
C ARG A 287 -13.30 -9.74 -3.20
N GLN A 288 -12.70 -8.62 -3.60
CA GLN A 288 -13.35 -7.63 -4.45
C GLN A 288 -13.62 -8.20 -5.85
N ALA A 289 -12.64 -8.89 -6.45
CA ALA A 289 -12.82 -9.55 -7.73
C ALA A 289 -13.91 -10.65 -7.68
N ASP A 290 -13.95 -11.44 -6.61
CA ASP A 290 -15.00 -12.44 -6.40
C ASP A 290 -16.40 -11.82 -6.30
N LEU A 291 -16.56 -10.71 -5.58
CA LEU A 291 -17.84 -10.00 -5.49
C LEU A 291 -18.29 -9.47 -6.85
N HIS A 292 -17.37 -8.94 -7.66
CA HIS A 292 -17.65 -8.57 -9.04
C HIS A 292 -18.02 -9.76 -9.89
N ALA A 293 -17.29 -10.89 -9.78
CA ALA A 293 -17.57 -12.11 -10.52
C ALA A 293 -18.99 -12.62 -10.22
N ILE A 294 -19.37 -12.69 -8.94
CA ILE A 294 -20.74 -13.08 -8.52
C ILE A 294 -21.78 -12.16 -9.14
N ALA A 295 -21.57 -10.84 -9.09
CA ALA A 295 -22.51 -9.87 -9.63
C ALA A 295 -22.63 -9.98 -11.17
N ILE A 296 -21.51 -10.16 -11.88
CA ILE A 296 -21.46 -10.33 -13.34
C ILE A 296 -22.15 -11.62 -13.73
N LEU A 297 -21.81 -12.75 -13.12
CA LEU A 297 -22.40 -14.06 -13.43
C LEU A 297 -23.91 -14.07 -13.18
N LYS A 298 -24.38 -13.53 -12.07
CA LYS A 298 -25.82 -13.41 -11.78
C LYS A 298 -26.55 -12.57 -12.84
N ARG A 299 -26.01 -11.39 -13.19
CA ARG A 299 -26.63 -10.51 -14.20
C ARG A 299 -26.60 -11.09 -15.60
N SER A 300 -25.58 -11.88 -15.93
CA SER A 300 -25.48 -12.57 -17.20
C SER A 300 -26.31 -13.87 -17.25
N GLY A 301 -26.93 -14.30 -16.13
CA GLY A 301 -27.65 -15.55 -16.03
C GLY A 301 -26.76 -16.79 -16.23
N ILE A 302 -25.47 -16.71 -15.80
CA ILE A 302 -24.52 -17.83 -15.83
C ILE A 302 -24.29 -18.32 -14.40
N SER A 303 -24.22 -19.65 -14.19
CA SER A 303 -24.08 -20.21 -12.85
C SER A 303 -22.75 -19.86 -12.18
N THR A 304 -22.79 -19.46 -10.91
CA THR A 304 -21.58 -19.32 -10.08
C THR A 304 -20.96 -20.67 -9.72
N GLN A 305 -21.62 -21.79 -9.99
CA GLN A 305 -21.07 -23.12 -9.74
C GLN A 305 -19.81 -23.38 -10.58
N GLY A 306 -19.75 -22.83 -11.81
CA GLY A 306 -18.61 -23.04 -12.70
C GLY A 306 -17.27 -22.63 -12.09
N ILE A 307 -17.17 -21.45 -11.48
CA ILE A 307 -15.91 -21.02 -10.85
C ILE A 307 -15.55 -21.89 -9.62
N MET A 308 -16.54 -22.37 -8.89
CA MET A 308 -16.31 -23.30 -7.77
C MET A 308 -15.75 -24.63 -8.26
N ASP A 309 -16.27 -25.14 -9.36
CA ASP A 309 -15.82 -26.41 -9.94
C ASP A 309 -14.41 -26.25 -10.53
N PHE A 310 -14.12 -25.10 -11.12
CA PHE A 310 -12.75 -24.75 -11.55
C PHE A 310 -11.78 -24.78 -10.36
N PHE A 311 -12.06 -24.08 -9.26
CA PHE A 311 -11.18 -24.08 -8.09
C PHE A 311 -11.01 -25.46 -7.48
N LYS A 312 -12.08 -26.26 -7.38
CA LYS A 312 -11.99 -27.64 -6.91
C LYS A 312 -11.15 -28.52 -7.82
N ARG A 313 -11.21 -28.29 -9.14
CA ARG A 313 -10.37 -28.97 -10.13
C ARG A 313 -8.90 -28.61 -9.95
N MET A 314 -8.59 -27.32 -9.82
CA MET A 314 -7.22 -26.86 -9.57
C MET A 314 -6.65 -27.43 -8.27
N ALA A 315 -7.43 -27.44 -7.21
CA ALA A 315 -7.02 -28.01 -5.92
C ALA A 315 -6.71 -29.52 -6.03
N ARG A 316 -7.52 -30.28 -6.80
CA ARG A 316 -7.25 -31.71 -7.06
C ARG A 316 -5.98 -31.90 -7.86
N MET A 317 -5.79 -31.14 -8.94
CA MET A 317 -4.58 -31.22 -9.77
C MET A 317 -3.31 -30.90 -8.99
N SER A 318 -3.36 -29.94 -8.08
CA SER A 318 -2.22 -29.59 -7.21
C SER A 318 -1.97 -30.61 -6.08
N GLY A 319 -3.00 -31.37 -5.65
CA GLY A 319 -2.92 -32.34 -4.55
C GLY A 319 -2.53 -33.77 -4.96
N GLU A 320 -2.67 -34.12 -6.24
CA GLU A 320 -2.36 -35.46 -6.79
C GLU A 320 -0.85 -35.70 -7.02
N GLU A 321 0.00 -34.89 -6.45
CA GLU A 321 1.43 -34.71 -6.69
C GLU A 321 2.34 -35.86 -6.16
N ARG A 322 1.90 -37.11 -6.16
CA ARG A 322 2.76 -38.18 -5.62
C ARG A 322 3.54 -39.01 -6.66
N ASP A 323 3.26 -38.84 -7.94
CA ASP A 323 3.95 -39.57 -9.01
C ASP A 323 4.69 -38.63 -9.96
N ALA A 324 5.90 -39.02 -10.41
CA ALA A 324 6.79 -38.20 -11.26
C ALA A 324 6.16 -37.74 -12.59
N LYS A 325 5.09 -38.39 -13.07
CA LYS A 325 4.34 -38.03 -14.26
C LYS A 325 3.31 -36.92 -14.00
N SER A 326 2.87 -36.75 -12.75
CA SER A 326 1.90 -35.72 -12.30
C SER A 326 2.55 -34.37 -11.96
N ARG A 327 3.87 -34.31 -11.80
CA ARG A 327 4.56 -33.05 -11.43
C ARG A 327 4.32 -31.91 -12.41
N LYS A 328 4.34 -32.21 -13.72
CA LYS A 328 4.11 -31.18 -14.75
C LYS A 328 2.71 -30.59 -14.68
N SER A 329 1.70 -31.41 -14.43
CA SER A 329 0.30 -30.98 -14.29
C SER A 329 0.08 -30.20 -12.98
N ALA A 330 0.80 -30.57 -11.92
CA ALA A 330 0.77 -29.87 -10.64
C ALA A 330 1.41 -28.46 -10.75
N ASP A 331 2.57 -28.35 -11.41
CA ASP A 331 3.22 -27.07 -11.66
C ASP A 331 2.34 -26.14 -12.51
N GLU A 332 1.60 -26.68 -13.49
CA GLU A 332 0.68 -25.92 -14.33
C GLU A 332 -0.54 -25.39 -13.54
N ALA A 333 -1.09 -26.21 -12.62
CA ALA A 333 -2.19 -25.80 -11.74
C ALA A 333 -1.71 -24.79 -10.68
N LEU A 334 -0.46 -24.91 -10.24
CA LEU A 334 0.13 -24.01 -9.25
C LEU A 334 0.25 -22.57 -9.74
N ASP A 335 0.42 -22.31 -11.02
CA ASP A 335 0.57 -20.94 -11.54
C ASP A 335 -0.71 -20.09 -11.30
N MET A 336 -1.88 -20.64 -11.59
CA MET A 336 -3.17 -19.98 -11.28
C MET A 336 -3.39 -19.84 -9.77
N LEU A 337 -3.07 -20.85 -8.99
CA LEU A 337 -3.22 -20.81 -7.53
C LEU A 337 -2.20 -19.89 -6.84
N ARG A 338 -1.05 -19.64 -7.45
CA ARG A 338 -0.03 -18.70 -6.93
C ARG A 338 -0.45 -17.25 -7.14
N THR A 339 -1.05 -16.93 -8.28
CA THR A 339 -1.55 -15.58 -8.59
C THR A 339 -2.89 -15.32 -7.91
N HIS A 340 -3.75 -16.35 -7.81
CA HIS A 340 -5.10 -16.29 -7.24
C HIS A 340 -5.32 -17.43 -6.22
N PRO A 341 -4.83 -17.30 -4.99
CA PRO A 341 -4.95 -18.36 -3.99
C PRO A 341 -6.42 -18.74 -3.74
N SER A 342 -6.75 -20.01 -3.91
CA SER A 342 -8.06 -20.54 -3.51
C SER A 342 -8.07 -20.72 -2.00
N THR A 343 -8.90 -19.94 -1.30
CA THR A 343 -9.08 -20.08 0.14
C THR A 343 -10.44 -20.68 0.45
N ALA A 344 -10.56 -21.35 1.60
CA ALA A 344 -11.86 -21.84 2.08
C ALA A 344 -12.89 -20.70 2.18
N GLU A 345 -12.45 -19.49 2.51
CA GLU A 345 -13.30 -18.29 2.57
C GLU A 345 -13.88 -17.93 1.21
N ARG A 346 -13.08 -17.97 0.12
CA ARG A 346 -13.54 -17.70 -1.25
C ARG A 346 -14.56 -18.72 -1.69
N LEU A 347 -14.28 -20.00 -1.48
CA LEU A 347 -15.23 -21.08 -1.79
C LEU A 347 -16.54 -20.92 -1.00
N ALA A 348 -16.48 -20.58 0.29
CA ALA A 348 -17.66 -20.33 1.10
C ALA A 348 -18.46 -19.12 0.60
N LEU A 349 -17.80 -18.05 0.13
CA LEU A 349 -18.44 -16.88 -0.46
C LEU A 349 -19.27 -17.25 -1.70
N PHE A 350 -18.74 -18.06 -2.61
CA PHE A 350 -19.50 -18.55 -3.78
C PHE A 350 -20.60 -19.53 -3.38
N ALA A 351 -20.32 -20.45 -2.44
CA ALA A 351 -21.30 -21.44 -1.97
C ALA A 351 -22.49 -20.79 -1.22
N SER A 352 -22.28 -19.65 -0.58
CA SER A 352 -23.35 -18.92 0.12
C SER A 352 -24.34 -18.21 -0.81
N GLN A 353 -24.06 -18.20 -2.13
CA GLN A 353 -24.97 -17.52 -3.07
C GLN A 353 -26.25 -18.29 -3.25
N PRO A 354 -27.43 -17.64 -3.13
CA PRO A 354 -28.70 -18.30 -3.40
C PRO A 354 -28.75 -18.75 -4.86
N ALA A 355 -29.42 -19.92 -5.08
CA ALA A 355 -29.67 -20.42 -6.42
C ALA A 355 -30.51 -19.42 -7.23
N TYR A 356 -30.19 -19.29 -8.49
CA TYR A 356 -30.91 -18.45 -9.45
C TYR A 356 -31.01 -19.16 -10.81
N PRO A 357 -32.01 -18.82 -11.66
CA PRO A 357 -32.11 -19.37 -13.00
C PRO A 357 -30.82 -19.04 -13.80
N ALA A 358 -30.18 -20.08 -14.34
CA ALA A 358 -28.97 -19.95 -15.11
C ALA A 358 -29.05 -20.74 -16.40
N THR A 359 -28.38 -20.26 -17.43
CA THR A 359 -28.18 -20.93 -18.72
C THR A 359 -26.70 -21.12 -18.95
N PRO A 360 -26.29 -22.15 -19.70
CA PRO A 360 -24.89 -22.33 -20.04
C PRO A 360 -24.25 -21.06 -20.63
N ALA A 361 -23.00 -20.86 -20.34
CA ALA A 361 -22.25 -19.68 -20.81
C ALA A 361 -22.12 -19.64 -22.34
N LEU A 362 -21.97 -20.80 -22.95
CA LEU A 362 -21.92 -21.05 -24.40
C LEU A 362 -22.70 -22.33 -24.71
N THR A 363 -23.14 -22.47 -25.95
CA THR A 363 -23.63 -23.74 -26.49
C THR A 363 -22.50 -24.76 -26.63
N ASP A 364 -22.83 -26.07 -26.78
CA ASP A 364 -21.81 -27.10 -26.95
C ASP A 364 -20.91 -26.83 -28.18
N SER A 365 -21.53 -26.39 -29.29
CA SER A 365 -20.79 -26.07 -30.52
C SER A 365 -19.82 -24.88 -30.33
N GLU A 366 -20.26 -23.81 -29.67
CA GLU A 366 -19.41 -22.67 -29.35
C GLU A 366 -18.28 -23.06 -28.37
N TRP A 367 -18.59 -23.92 -27.41
CA TRP A 367 -17.59 -24.43 -26.48
C TRP A 367 -16.49 -25.23 -27.17
N GLN A 368 -16.86 -26.15 -28.09
CA GLN A 368 -15.89 -26.91 -28.89
C GLN A 368 -15.07 -26.00 -29.81
N ALA A 369 -15.71 -24.98 -30.39
CA ALA A 369 -15.04 -23.98 -31.19
C ALA A 369 -14.01 -23.21 -30.36
N LEU A 370 -14.37 -22.74 -29.14
CA LEU A 370 -13.50 -22.03 -28.23
C LEU A 370 -12.29 -22.89 -27.81
N LYS A 371 -12.50 -24.16 -27.46
CA LYS A 371 -11.39 -25.07 -27.14
C LYS A 371 -10.42 -25.29 -28.30
N SER A 372 -10.90 -25.12 -29.53
CA SER A 372 -10.09 -25.27 -30.74
C SER A 372 -9.50 -23.97 -31.26
N ILE A 373 -9.66 -22.86 -30.57
CA ILE A 373 -9.26 -21.51 -31.03
C ILE A 373 -7.78 -21.41 -31.43
N CYS A 374 -6.92 -22.23 -30.83
CA CYS A 374 -5.49 -22.25 -31.13
C CYS A 374 -5.09 -23.29 -32.20
N LYS A 375 -6.02 -24.11 -32.65
CA LYS A 375 -5.74 -25.03 -33.75
C LYS A 375 -5.60 -24.24 -35.04
N THR A 376 -4.47 -24.35 -35.71
CA THR A 376 -4.30 -23.83 -37.06
C THR A 376 -5.18 -24.64 -38.00
N THR A 377 -6.15 -24.00 -38.62
CA THR A 377 -6.86 -24.64 -39.75
C THR A 377 -5.84 -24.88 -40.88
N SER A 378 -5.49 -26.11 -41.13
CA SER A 378 -4.63 -26.51 -42.22
C SER A 378 -5.39 -26.53 -43.56
N GLU A 379 -6.34 -25.63 -43.75
CA GLU A 379 -6.96 -25.30 -45.02
C GLU A 379 -6.52 -23.89 -45.43
N ALA A 380 -5.32 -23.84 -46.01
CA ALA A 380 -5.10 -22.78 -46.97
C ALA A 380 -6.17 -22.94 -48.06
N PRO A 381 -6.95 -21.89 -48.44
CA PRO A 381 -7.81 -21.99 -49.61
C PRO A 381 -6.92 -22.41 -50.80
N ALA A 382 -7.31 -23.48 -51.46
CA ALA A 382 -6.60 -23.96 -52.64
C ALA A 382 -6.35 -22.74 -53.57
N ALA A 383 -5.09 -22.49 -53.89
CA ALA A 383 -4.75 -21.45 -54.82
C ALA A 383 -5.56 -21.63 -56.10
N PRO A 384 -6.23 -20.59 -56.63
CA PRO A 384 -7.00 -20.72 -57.86
C PRO A 384 -6.09 -21.30 -58.92
N ALA A 385 -6.56 -22.37 -59.57
CA ALA A 385 -5.83 -23.07 -60.63
C ALA A 385 -5.35 -22.06 -61.69
N PRO A 386 -4.11 -22.16 -62.19
CA PRO A 386 -3.59 -21.22 -63.17
C PRO A 386 -4.51 -21.21 -64.38
N VAL A 387 -5.06 -20.05 -64.69
CA VAL A 387 -5.84 -19.81 -65.92
C VAL A 387 -4.94 -20.11 -67.09
N LYS A 388 -5.21 -21.23 -67.83
CA LYS A 388 -4.56 -21.54 -69.09
C LYS A 388 -4.80 -20.37 -70.06
N LYS A 389 -3.78 -19.59 -70.38
CA LYS A 389 -3.80 -18.61 -71.41
C LYS A 389 -4.08 -19.35 -72.70
N LYS A 390 -5.23 -19.05 -73.39
CA LYS A 390 -5.67 -19.57 -74.66
C LYS A 390 -4.63 -19.11 -75.67
N GLY A 391 -4.04 -20.08 -76.41
CA GLY A 391 -2.93 -19.91 -77.35
C GLY A 391 -3.13 -18.78 -78.35
N GLU A 392 -2.12 -17.97 -78.41
CA GLU A 392 -1.88 -17.11 -79.57
C GLU A 392 -1.52 -17.99 -80.74
N ARG A 393 -2.27 -17.84 -81.90
CA ARG A 393 -1.95 -18.47 -83.14
C ARG A 393 -0.72 -17.77 -83.72
N PRO A 394 0.19 -18.51 -84.41
CA PRO A 394 1.27 -17.91 -85.13
C PRO A 394 0.71 -17.11 -86.34
N ARG A 395 1.20 -15.90 -86.54
CA ARG A 395 1.01 -15.17 -87.81
C ARG A 395 2.05 -15.70 -88.75
N ASP A 396 1.55 -16.28 -89.84
CA ASP A 396 2.34 -16.57 -91.01
C ASP A 396 2.77 -15.28 -91.70
N ILE A 397 4.05 -15.19 -92.01
CA ILE A 397 4.66 -14.67 -93.23
C ILE A 397 5.93 -15.46 -93.51
#